data_722530cc3726ee5a409584f1a541ed5d
#
_entry.id   722530cc3726ee5a409584f1a541ed5d
#
_cell.length_a   1.000
_cell.length_b   1.000
_cell.length_c   1.000
_cell.angle_alpha   90.00
_cell.angle_beta   90.00
_cell.angle_gamma   90.00
#
_symmetry.space_group_name_H-M   'P 1'
#
loop_
_entity.id
_entity.type
_entity.pdbx_description
1 polymer ?
#
loop_
_entity_poly.entity_id
_entity_poly.type
_entity_poly.pdbx_seq_one_letter_code
_entity_poly.pdbx_strand_id
1 'polypeptide(L)'
;NYLMEFRRANRRMHNKSFTVDNAMAIVGGRNIGEEYFELKQDVKFDDYEVVTIGPVVDEVSAGFDAYWNSELSVPVAAFGLKTDPTKLDEWREYIRLHTEGSENGIYAAAINSSMLRDVQEGRIKPVLAPAVMITDPPEKLESDIGDREQARLALEIVDRFRAAEQEVLIITPYFIPQDGGARLLEDMLARGVRVVIVPNSLASTHPVAVHSCYARYRKRLLQAGAEFWEIRATAGDDEINEWGYKPGHVTLHSKATIIDQNTIFIGSLNFDPRSILINSEMGLFIESEVTGAAFRQVVYEDLPRVAYQVKLDDDGKLRWVYDHGEVSVTEHKEPQSSWWRRFQVGVY
;
A
#
# COMPACT_ATOMS: atom_id res chain seq x y z
N ASN A 1 27.05 1.83 -19.72
CA ASN A 1 26.23 3.03 -20.01
C ASN A 1 25.06 3.23 -19.05
N TYR A 2 25.11 2.60 -17.88
CA TYR A 2 24.07 2.70 -16.83
C TYR A 2 23.85 4.15 -16.35
N LEU A 3 24.89 4.99 -16.36
CA LEU A 3 24.79 6.39 -15.98
C LEU A 3 24.05 7.25 -16.99
N MET A 4 24.08 6.92 -18.28
CA MET A 4 23.34 7.66 -19.32
C MET A 4 21.86 7.26 -19.40
N GLU A 5 21.51 6.05 -18.93
CA GLU A 5 20.14 5.55 -18.91
C GLU A 5 19.49 5.60 -17.52
N PHE A 6 20.14 6.23 -16.54
CA PHE A 6 19.65 6.24 -15.15
C PHE A 6 18.21 6.76 -15.03
N ARG A 7 17.86 7.78 -15.80
CA ARG A 7 16.48 8.30 -15.81
C ARG A 7 15.48 7.24 -16.26
N ARG A 8 15.75 6.50 -17.33
CA ARG A 8 14.90 5.42 -17.84
C ARG A 8 14.91 4.22 -16.89
N ALA A 9 16.07 3.82 -16.42
CA ALA A 9 16.24 2.67 -15.54
C ALA A 9 15.59 2.86 -14.14
N ASN A 10 15.29 4.10 -13.75
CA ASN A 10 14.68 4.41 -12.45
C ASN A 10 13.14 4.42 -12.49
N ARG A 11 12.52 4.40 -13.66
CA ARG A 11 11.07 4.39 -13.82
C ARG A 11 10.52 2.98 -13.72
N ARG A 12 9.34 2.83 -13.15
CA ARG A 12 8.68 1.54 -12.99
C ARG A 12 7.20 1.66 -13.31
N MET A 13 6.68 0.71 -14.09
CA MET A 13 5.27 0.40 -14.06
C MET A 13 4.99 -0.23 -12.68
N HIS A 14 4.24 0.49 -11.85
CA HIS A 14 3.94 0.06 -10.48
C HIS A 14 2.47 -0.32 -10.31
N ASN A 15 1.73 -0.37 -11.40
CA ASN A 15 0.33 -0.77 -11.46
C ASN A 15 0.15 -2.22 -11.03
N LYS A 16 -0.89 -2.51 -10.28
CA LYS A 16 -1.20 -3.85 -9.78
C LYS A 16 -2.69 -4.12 -9.91
N SER A 17 -3.03 -5.01 -10.82
CA SER A 17 -4.38 -5.53 -10.99
C SER A 17 -4.33 -7.01 -11.35
N PHE A 18 -5.36 -7.73 -10.95
CA PHE A 18 -5.58 -9.11 -11.37
C PHE A 18 -7.02 -9.22 -11.87
N THR A 19 -7.19 -9.36 -13.18
CA THR A 19 -8.51 -9.39 -13.84
C THR A 19 -8.78 -10.78 -14.37
N VAL A 20 -9.99 -11.28 -14.14
CA VAL A 20 -10.45 -12.60 -14.60
C VAL A 20 -11.64 -12.42 -15.53
N ASP A 21 -11.50 -12.88 -16.79
CA ASP A 21 -12.53 -12.92 -17.83
C ASP A 21 -13.23 -11.57 -18.08
N ASN A 22 -12.59 -10.46 -17.75
CA ASN A 22 -13.19 -9.12 -17.73
C ASN A 22 -14.51 -9.03 -16.91
N ALA A 23 -14.70 -9.94 -15.97
CA ALA A 23 -15.90 -10.04 -15.15
C ALA A 23 -15.62 -9.65 -13.69
N MET A 24 -14.39 -9.85 -13.23
CA MET A 24 -13.94 -9.55 -11.87
C MET A 24 -12.51 -9.04 -11.91
N ALA A 25 -12.20 -8.10 -11.03
CA ALA A 25 -10.83 -7.64 -10.84
C ALA A 25 -10.48 -7.49 -9.36
N ILE A 26 -9.20 -7.73 -9.04
CA ILE A 26 -8.59 -7.38 -7.75
C ILE A 26 -7.66 -6.21 -7.99
N VAL A 27 -7.79 -5.17 -7.17
CA VAL A 27 -6.97 -3.96 -7.22
C VAL A 27 -6.40 -3.69 -5.84
N GLY A 28 -5.12 -3.34 -5.75
CA GLY A 28 -4.47 -3.02 -4.48
C GLY A 28 -2.98 -2.72 -4.59
N GLY A 29 -2.27 -2.87 -3.47
CA GLY A 29 -0.84 -2.62 -3.39
C GLY A 29 0.03 -3.88 -3.51
N ARG A 30 -0.56 -5.07 -3.42
CA ARG A 30 0.14 -6.36 -3.28
C ARG A 30 0.97 -6.72 -4.51
N ASN A 31 2.22 -7.13 -4.27
CA ASN A 31 3.05 -7.77 -5.30
C ASN A 31 2.93 -9.29 -5.22
N ILE A 32 3.39 -10.00 -6.24
CA ILE A 32 3.56 -11.46 -6.19
C ILE A 32 4.90 -11.76 -5.52
N GLY A 33 4.85 -12.20 -4.27
CA GLY A 33 6.01 -12.53 -3.45
C GLY A 33 5.57 -13.22 -2.16
N GLU A 34 6.39 -14.11 -1.63
CA GLU A 34 6.07 -14.96 -0.47
C GLU A 34 5.69 -14.13 0.77
N GLU A 35 6.34 -13.00 0.99
CA GLU A 35 6.10 -12.07 2.10
C GLU A 35 4.72 -11.41 2.06
N TYR A 36 4.11 -11.31 0.87
CA TYR A 36 2.77 -10.74 0.69
C TYR A 36 1.65 -11.76 0.89
N PHE A 37 1.98 -13.04 0.82
CA PHE A 37 1.03 -14.14 0.99
C PHE A 37 1.25 -14.92 2.29
N GLU A 38 1.97 -14.33 3.23
CA GLU A 38 2.29 -14.91 4.55
C GLU A 38 3.00 -16.28 4.48
N LEU A 39 3.70 -16.55 3.37
CA LEU A 39 4.46 -17.78 3.16
C LEU A 39 5.86 -17.70 3.78
N LYS A 40 6.30 -16.49 4.11
CA LYS A 40 7.58 -16.20 4.74
C LYS A 40 7.40 -16.02 6.24
N GLN A 41 8.19 -16.75 7.04
CA GLN A 41 8.02 -16.76 8.50
C GLN A 41 8.62 -15.55 9.20
N ASP A 42 9.59 -14.86 8.57
CA ASP A 42 10.37 -13.78 9.18
C ASP A 42 9.84 -12.38 8.90
N VAL A 43 8.97 -12.23 7.89
CA VAL A 43 8.38 -10.94 7.52
C VAL A 43 7.00 -11.13 6.91
N LYS A 44 6.06 -10.24 7.30
CA LYS A 44 4.73 -10.10 6.73
C LYS A 44 4.56 -8.70 6.19
N PHE A 45 4.14 -8.58 4.92
CA PHE A 45 3.64 -7.33 4.37
C PHE A 45 2.13 -7.28 4.49
N ASP A 46 1.65 -6.27 5.22
CA ASP A 46 0.24 -6.02 5.40
C ASP A 46 -0.29 -5.10 4.30
N ASP A 47 -1.27 -5.58 3.51
CA ASP A 47 -1.79 -4.85 2.36
C ASP A 47 -3.30 -4.97 2.24
N TYR A 48 -3.95 -3.88 1.81
CA TYR A 48 -5.37 -3.83 1.50
C TYR A 48 -5.61 -4.02 0.01
N GLU A 49 -6.59 -4.82 -0.31
CA GLU A 49 -7.05 -5.07 -1.68
C GLU A 49 -8.57 -5.04 -1.73
N VAL A 50 -9.08 -4.77 -2.90
CA VAL A 50 -10.53 -4.78 -3.14
C VAL A 50 -10.84 -5.66 -4.34
N VAL A 51 -11.83 -6.54 -4.16
CA VAL A 51 -12.42 -7.31 -5.24
C VAL A 51 -13.58 -6.51 -5.84
N THR A 52 -13.57 -6.33 -7.15
CA THR A 52 -14.59 -5.57 -7.88
C THR A 52 -15.25 -6.41 -8.94
N ILE A 53 -16.54 -6.17 -9.16
CA ILE A 53 -17.36 -6.71 -10.23
C ILE A 53 -18.17 -5.58 -10.88
N GLY A 54 -18.67 -5.79 -12.08
CA GLY A 54 -19.49 -4.82 -12.80
C GLY A 54 -18.67 -3.83 -13.63
N PRO A 55 -19.24 -2.67 -14.02
CA PRO A 55 -18.67 -1.79 -15.05
C PRO A 55 -17.25 -1.29 -14.78
N VAL A 56 -16.85 -1.13 -13.53
CA VAL A 56 -15.49 -0.68 -13.18
C VAL A 56 -14.40 -1.66 -13.63
N VAL A 57 -14.75 -2.93 -13.84
CA VAL A 57 -13.79 -3.95 -14.34
C VAL A 57 -13.33 -3.62 -15.76
N ASP A 58 -14.21 -3.01 -16.58
CA ASP A 58 -13.84 -2.56 -17.92
C ASP A 58 -12.76 -1.46 -17.87
N GLU A 59 -12.84 -0.55 -16.89
CA GLU A 59 -11.84 0.50 -16.65
C GLU A 59 -10.49 -0.10 -16.20
N VAL A 60 -10.52 -1.11 -15.32
CA VAL A 60 -9.31 -1.84 -14.90
C VAL A 60 -8.66 -2.54 -16.08
N SER A 61 -9.46 -3.23 -16.90
CA SER A 61 -8.99 -3.92 -18.11
C SER A 61 -8.43 -2.96 -19.14
N ALA A 62 -9.10 -1.83 -19.38
CA ALA A 62 -8.61 -0.79 -20.27
C ALA A 62 -7.26 -0.20 -19.81
N GLY A 63 -7.09 -0.01 -18.49
CA GLY A 63 -5.81 0.37 -17.90
C GLY A 63 -4.71 -0.64 -18.17
N PHE A 64 -4.97 -1.94 -18.03
CA PHE A 64 -4.04 -3.01 -18.39
C PHE A 64 -3.71 -3.00 -19.91
N ASP A 65 -4.73 -2.92 -20.75
CA ASP A 65 -4.59 -2.95 -22.21
C ASP A 65 -3.76 -1.77 -22.73
N ALA A 66 -3.88 -0.59 -22.12
CA ALA A 66 -3.08 0.57 -22.45
C ALA A 66 -1.57 0.28 -22.31
N TYR A 67 -1.17 -0.42 -21.27
CA TYR A 67 0.24 -0.82 -21.06
C TYR A 67 0.63 -1.99 -21.93
N TRP A 68 -0.23 -2.99 -22.07
CA TRP A 68 0.04 -4.17 -22.89
C TRP A 68 0.27 -3.81 -24.36
N ASN A 69 -0.48 -2.84 -24.89
CA ASN A 69 -0.41 -2.40 -26.27
C ASN A 69 0.55 -1.21 -26.49
N SER A 70 1.21 -0.70 -25.45
CA SER A 70 2.15 0.41 -25.56
C SER A 70 3.47 -0.03 -26.21
N GLU A 71 4.21 0.92 -26.77
CA GLU A 71 5.56 0.69 -27.31
C GLU A 71 6.58 0.26 -26.24
N LEU A 72 6.27 0.46 -24.95
CA LEU A 72 7.08 0.01 -23.81
C LEU A 72 6.95 -1.49 -23.56
N SER A 73 5.92 -2.13 -24.09
CA SER A 73 5.67 -3.56 -23.94
C SER A 73 6.49 -4.36 -24.96
N VAL A 74 7.49 -5.10 -24.47
CA VAL A 74 8.37 -5.89 -25.33
C VAL A 74 7.96 -7.37 -25.27
N PRO A 75 7.48 -7.95 -26.38
CA PRO A 75 7.15 -9.37 -26.44
C PRO A 75 8.36 -10.26 -26.09
N VAL A 76 8.14 -11.32 -25.32
CA VAL A 76 9.21 -12.27 -24.93
C VAL A 76 9.98 -12.82 -26.12
N ALA A 77 9.30 -13.03 -27.25
CA ALA A 77 9.94 -13.51 -28.47
C ALA A 77 11.03 -12.56 -29.02
N ALA A 78 10.93 -11.25 -28.73
CA ALA A 78 11.92 -10.26 -29.16
C ALA A 78 13.27 -10.42 -28.46
N PHE A 79 13.33 -11.12 -27.31
CA PHE A 79 14.59 -11.41 -26.60
C PHE A 79 15.39 -12.56 -27.23
N GLY A 80 14.89 -13.20 -28.30
CA GLY A 80 15.59 -14.26 -29.00
C GLY A 80 15.91 -15.49 -28.10
N LEU A 81 15.13 -15.70 -27.07
CA LEU A 81 15.30 -16.83 -26.14
C LEU A 81 15.06 -18.13 -26.92
N LYS A 82 16.03 -19.04 -26.84
CA LYS A 82 15.87 -20.39 -27.40
C LYS A 82 14.89 -21.13 -26.50
N THR A 83 13.77 -21.56 -27.07
CA THR A 83 12.82 -22.43 -26.38
C THR A 83 13.25 -23.87 -26.55
N ASP A 84 13.30 -24.59 -25.44
CA ASP A 84 13.48 -26.05 -25.40
C ASP A 84 12.16 -26.68 -24.95
N PRO A 85 11.46 -27.38 -25.83
CA PRO A 85 10.16 -28.02 -25.48
C PRO A 85 10.28 -29.00 -24.31
N THR A 86 11.43 -29.67 -24.12
CA THR A 86 11.64 -30.61 -23.01
C THR A 86 11.59 -29.91 -21.65
N LYS A 87 12.06 -28.66 -21.58
CA LYS A 87 11.96 -27.86 -20.35
C LYS A 87 10.54 -27.52 -19.92
N LEU A 88 9.62 -27.43 -20.86
CA LEU A 88 8.22 -27.21 -20.54
C LEU A 88 7.62 -28.42 -19.80
N ASP A 89 7.99 -29.62 -20.22
CA ASP A 89 7.52 -30.85 -19.58
C ASP A 89 8.20 -31.05 -18.21
N GLU A 90 9.49 -30.70 -18.08
CA GLU A 90 10.18 -30.63 -16.80
C GLU A 90 9.50 -29.66 -15.81
N TRP A 91 9.11 -28.47 -16.28
CA TRP A 91 8.40 -27.49 -15.51
C TRP A 91 6.98 -27.94 -15.13
N ARG A 92 6.25 -28.58 -16.05
CA ARG A 92 4.92 -29.15 -15.75
C ARG A 92 5.00 -30.22 -14.68
N GLU A 93 6.01 -31.10 -14.78
CA GLU A 93 6.25 -32.14 -13.78
C GLU A 93 6.68 -31.53 -12.43
N TYR A 94 7.55 -30.54 -12.45
CA TYR A 94 7.93 -29.80 -11.24
C TYR A 94 6.70 -29.19 -10.54
N ILE A 95 5.85 -28.48 -11.28
CA ILE A 95 4.62 -27.89 -10.74
C ILE A 95 3.71 -29.01 -10.19
N ARG A 96 3.51 -30.09 -10.95
CA ARG A 96 2.68 -31.23 -10.53
C ARG A 96 3.17 -31.82 -9.21
N LEU A 97 4.44 -32.12 -9.09
CA LEU A 97 5.03 -32.69 -7.87
C LEU A 97 4.92 -31.75 -6.66
N HIS A 98 4.94 -30.44 -6.88
CA HIS A 98 4.84 -29.48 -5.79
C HIS A 98 3.38 -29.08 -5.47
N THR A 99 2.43 -29.40 -6.34
CA THR A 99 1.00 -29.16 -6.10
C THR A 99 0.26 -30.42 -5.65
N GLU A 100 0.58 -31.61 -6.17
CA GLU A 100 -0.10 -32.88 -5.85
C GLU A 100 0.20 -33.44 -4.43
N GLY A 101 1.16 -32.90 -3.71
CA GLY A 101 1.42 -33.26 -2.31
C GLY A 101 0.81 -32.30 -1.29
N SER A 102 0.10 -31.28 -1.75
CA SER A 102 -0.35 -30.15 -0.95
C SER A 102 -1.81 -30.24 -0.49
N GLU A 103 -2.34 -31.45 -0.29
CA GLU A 103 -3.66 -31.61 0.36
C GLU A 103 -3.73 -30.94 1.75
N ASN A 104 -2.58 -30.64 2.33
CA ASN A 104 -2.41 -29.87 3.57
C ASN A 104 -1.64 -28.55 3.37
N GLY A 105 -1.45 -28.10 2.13
CA GLY A 105 -0.66 -26.92 1.81
C GLY A 105 -1.50 -25.67 1.57
N ILE A 106 -0.81 -24.59 1.21
CA ILE A 106 -1.37 -23.27 0.93
C ILE A 106 -2.55 -23.31 -0.04
N TYR A 107 -2.47 -24.11 -1.10
CA TYR A 107 -3.56 -24.25 -2.08
C TYR A 107 -4.82 -24.85 -1.45
N ALA A 108 -4.65 -25.90 -0.64
CA ALA A 108 -5.79 -26.52 0.06
C ALA A 108 -6.42 -25.54 1.06
N ALA A 109 -5.62 -24.78 1.79
CA ALA A 109 -6.14 -23.77 2.70
C ALA A 109 -6.84 -22.62 1.96
N ALA A 110 -6.31 -22.18 0.82
CA ALA A 110 -6.95 -21.14 0.00
C ALA A 110 -8.33 -21.57 -0.52
N ILE A 111 -8.43 -22.80 -1.07
CA ILE A 111 -9.73 -23.34 -1.56
C ILE A 111 -10.72 -23.62 -0.42
N ASN A 112 -10.23 -23.91 0.77
CA ASN A 112 -11.05 -24.20 1.95
C ASN A 112 -11.22 -22.98 2.85
N SER A 113 -10.78 -21.79 2.41
CA SER A 113 -10.91 -20.57 3.22
C SER A 113 -12.37 -20.27 3.55
N SER A 114 -12.60 -19.70 4.73
CA SER A 114 -13.93 -19.25 5.15
C SER A 114 -14.47 -18.20 4.19
N MET A 115 -13.62 -17.28 3.74
CA MET A 115 -13.97 -16.23 2.79
C MET A 115 -14.50 -16.79 1.47
N LEU A 116 -13.82 -17.77 0.86
CA LEU A 116 -14.29 -18.37 -0.39
C LEU A 116 -15.64 -19.08 -0.20
N ARG A 117 -15.78 -19.79 0.90
CA ARG A 117 -17.06 -20.42 1.27
C ARG A 117 -18.17 -19.40 1.44
N ASP A 118 -17.90 -18.30 2.14
CA ASP A 118 -18.86 -17.24 2.40
C ASP A 118 -19.32 -16.54 1.12
N VAL A 119 -18.41 -16.37 0.16
CA VAL A 119 -18.74 -15.90 -1.19
C VAL A 119 -19.62 -16.92 -1.93
N GLN A 120 -19.22 -18.20 -1.96
CA GLN A 120 -19.96 -19.27 -2.66
C GLN A 120 -21.37 -19.49 -2.10
N GLU A 121 -21.53 -19.34 -0.79
CA GLU A 121 -22.82 -19.50 -0.11
C GLU A 121 -23.63 -18.19 -0.04
N GLY A 122 -23.13 -17.10 -0.65
CA GLY A 122 -23.82 -15.81 -0.72
C GLY A 122 -23.94 -15.10 0.64
N ARG A 123 -23.11 -15.46 1.62
CA ARG A 123 -23.05 -14.77 2.91
C ARG A 123 -22.34 -13.42 2.80
N ILE A 124 -21.32 -13.33 1.98
CA ILE A 124 -20.70 -12.05 1.61
C ILE A 124 -21.49 -11.47 0.44
N LYS A 125 -22.11 -10.32 0.67
CA LYS A 125 -22.86 -9.59 -0.37
C LYS A 125 -21.99 -8.45 -0.89
N PRO A 126 -21.87 -8.30 -2.23
CA PRO A 126 -21.22 -7.12 -2.80
C PRO A 126 -21.90 -5.83 -2.35
N VAL A 127 -21.11 -4.81 -2.07
CA VAL A 127 -21.63 -3.45 -1.84
C VAL A 127 -21.78 -2.77 -3.21
N LEU A 128 -22.97 -2.28 -3.50
CA LEU A 128 -23.23 -1.49 -4.71
C LEU A 128 -22.83 -0.04 -4.41
N ALA A 129 -21.84 0.44 -5.12
CA ALA A 129 -21.31 1.80 -4.95
C ALA A 129 -20.80 2.34 -6.29
N PRO A 130 -20.90 3.65 -6.55
CA PRO A 130 -20.14 4.28 -7.61
C PRO A 130 -18.65 4.04 -7.37
N ALA A 131 -17.94 3.65 -8.42
CA ALA A 131 -16.49 3.45 -8.37
C ALA A 131 -15.87 3.94 -9.66
N VAL A 132 -14.66 4.48 -9.57
CA VAL A 132 -13.89 4.93 -10.72
C VAL A 132 -12.44 4.48 -10.60
N MET A 133 -11.90 3.95 -11.68
CA MET A 133 -10.50 3.54 -11.77
C MET A 133 -9.69 4.64 -12.45
N ILE A 134 -8.67 5.13 -11.75
CA ILE A 134 -7.70 6.07 -12.31
C ILE A 134 -6.37 5.35 -12.51
N THR A 135 -5.88 5.38 -13.74
CA THR A 135 -4.58 4.81 -14.11
C THR A 135 -3.72 5.89 -14.76
N ASP A 136 -2.49 6.05 -14.29
CA ASP A 136 -1.51 6.87 -14.97
C ASP A 136 -1.21 6.26 -16.35
N PRO A 137 -1.08 7.07 -17.40
CA PRO A 137 -0.84 6.57 -18.74
C PRO A 137 0.60 6.06 -18.92
N PRO A 138 0.87 5.15 -19.88
CA PRO A 138 2.23 4.67 -20.18
C PRO A 138 3.22 5.78 -20.49
N GLU A 139 2.77 6.88 -21.09
CA GLU A 139 3.56 8.07 -21.42
C GLU A 139 4.22 8.71 -20.20
N LYS A 140 3.66 8.53 -19.00
CA LYS A 140 4.30 8.97 -17.74
C LYS A 140 5.70 8.38 -17.59
N LEU A 141 5.92 7.16 -18.09
CA LEU A 141 7.21 6.48 -18.03
C LEU A 141 8.24 7.03 -19.03
N GLU A 142 7.84 7.90 -19.95
CA GLU A 142 8.69 8.51 -20.96
C GLU A 142 8.78 10.04 -20.83
N SER A 143 7.76 10.67 -20.23
CA SER A 143 7.66 12.12 -20.05
C SER A 143 8.77 12.69 -19.15
N ASP A 144 8.95 13.99 -19.13
CA ASP A 144 9.86 14.64 -18.19
C ASP A 144 9.41 14.43 -16.71
N ILE A 145 10.40 14.32 -15.81
CA ILE A 145 10.10 14.17 -14.39
C ILE A 145 9.36 15.43 -13.90
N GLY A 146 8.17 15.24 -13.36
CA GLY A 146 7.32 16.31 -12.87
C GLY A 146 6.32 16.85 -13.91
N ASP A 147 6.20 16.20 -15.06
CA ASP A 147 5.08 16.41 -15.95
C ASP A 147 3.78 16.01 -15.23
N ARG A 148 3.08 17.05 -14.75
CA ARG A 148 1.88 16.87 -13.93
C ARG A 148 0.71 16.31 -14.73
N GLU A 149 0.64 16.57 -16.03
CA GLU A 149 -0.46 16.10 -16.88
C GLU A 149 -0.49 14.57 -16.96
N GLN A 150 0.67 13.94 -16.79
CA GLN A 150 0.79 12.48 -16.79
C GLN A 150 0.59 11.84 -15.41
N ALA A 151 0.61 12.62 -14.34
CA ALA A 151 0.40 12.14 -12.95
C ALA A 151 -1.09 12.18 -12.56
N ARG A 152 -1.95 11.55 -13.37
CA ARG A 152 -3.42 11.63 -13.24
C ARG A 152 -3.92 11.20 -11.87
N LEU A 153 -3.42 10.08 -11.36
CA LEU A 153 -3.83 9.56 -10.06
C LEU A 153 -3.44 10.52 -8.92
N ALA A 154 -2.22 11.06 -8.95
CA ALA A 154 -1.78 11.98 -7.91
C ALA A 154 -2.58 13.30 -7.94
N LEU A 155 -2.95 13.81 -9.13
CA LEU A 155 -3.80 14.99 -9.26
C LEU A 155 -5.19 14.74 -8.68
N GLU A 156 -5.81 13.61 -9.00
CA GLU A 156 -7.12 13.22 -8.46
C GLU A 156 -7.10 13.19 -6.92
N ILE A 157 -6.07 12.58 -6.33
CA ILE A 157 -5.91 12.55 -4.87
C ILE A 157 -5.80 13.98 -4.30
N VAL A 158 -4.99 14.84 -4.92
CA VAL A 158 -4.83 16.24 -4.49
C VAL A 158 -6.15 17.00 -4.54
N ASP A 159 -6.94 16.81 -5.59
CA ASP A 159 -8.22 17.51 -5.75
C ASP A 159 -9.26 17.02 -4.73
N ARG A 160 -9.29 15.71 -4.45
CA ARG A 160 -10.13 15.16 -3.37
C ARG A 160 -9.70 15.63 -1.98
N PHE A 161 -8.40 15.76 -1.72
CA PHE A 161 -7.92 16.32 -0.44
C PHE A 161 -8.29 17.80 -0.28
N ARG A 162 -8.25 18.57 -1.36
CA ARG A 162 -8.73 19.97 -1.34
C ARG A 162 -10.23 20.07 -1.04
N ALA A 163 -10.99 19.09 -1.52
CA ALA A 163 -12.43 19.03 -1.32
C ALA A 163 -12.85 18.44 0.04
N ALA A 164 -11.94 17.80 0.76
CA ALA A 164 -12.22 17.18 2.05
C ALA A 164 -12.69 18.22 3.09
N GLU A 165 -13.74 17.86 3.86
CA GLU A 165 -14.41 18.74 4.82
C GLU A 165 -14.28 18.25 6.28
N GLN A 166 -14.14 16.94 6.52
CA GLN A 166 -14.18 16.38 7.87
C GLN A 166 -12.87 15.67 8.26
N GLU A 167 -12.48 14.66 7.51
CA GLU A 167 -11.35 13.83 7.85
C GLU A 167 -10.66 13.24 6.61
N VAL A 168 -9.34 13.17 6.66
CA VAL A 168 -8.55 12.32 5.74
C VAL A 168 -7.68 11.39 6.56
N LEU A 169 -7.90 10.07 6.42
CA LEU A 169 -7.10 9.00 7.00
C LEU A 169 -6.23 8.39 5.90
N ILE A 170 -4.92 8.56 6.00
CA ILE A 170 -3.91 8.12 5.02
C ILE A 170 -3.16 6.92 5.58
N ILE A 171 -3.26 5.78 4.93
CA ILE A 171 -2.52 4.56 5.26
C ILE A 171 -1.51 4.33 4.13
N THR A 172 -0.21 4.45 4.43
CA THR A 172 0.83 4.37 3.40
C THR A 172 2.17 3.94 3.98
N PRO A 173 2.88 2.98 3.35
CA PRO A 173 4.19 2.55 3.84
C PRO A 173 5.25 3.65 3.75
N TYR A 174 5.12 4.55 2.77
CA TYR A 174 6.05 5.64 2.50
C TYR A 174 5.30 6.97 2.47
N PHE A 175 5.62 7.81 3.44
CA PHE A 175 5.02 9.14 3.57
C PHE A 175 6.10 10.22 3.46
N ILE A 176 6.28 10.76 2.27
CA ILE A 176 7.23 11.83 1.97
C ILE A 176 6.49 12.91 1.18
N PRO A 177 5.69 13.77 1.85
CA PRO A 177 4.79 14.70 1.17
C PRO A 177 5.51 15.83 0.43
N GLN A 178 6.80 16.03 0.65
CA GLN A 178 7.53 17.21 0.25
C GLN A 178 6.86 18.50 0.76
N ASP A 179 7.40 19.66 0.45
CA ASP A 179 6.83 20.93 0.93
C ASP A 179 5.45 21.23 0.34
N GLY A 180 5.19 20.78 -0.89
CA GLY A 180 3.88 20.94 -1.54
C GLY A 180 2.78 20.17 -0.85
N GLY A 181 3.01 18.88 -0.61
CA GLY A 181 2.05 18.03 0.10
C GLY A 181 1.92 18.42 1.57
N ALA A 182 3.04 18.79 2.24
CA ALA A 182 2.96 19.26 3.62
C ALA A 182 2.08 20.52 3.74
N ARG A 183 2.25 21.51 2.85
CA ARG A 183 1.37 22.69 2.81
C ARG A 183 -0.09 22.33 2.55
N LEU A 184 -0.38 21.41 1.63
CA LEU A 184 -1.75 20.95 1.38
C LEU A 184 -2.39 20.40 2.66
N LEU A 185 -1.66 19.57 3.42
CA LEU A 185 -2.16 19.00 4.67
C LEU A 185 -2.31 20.08 5.77
N GLU A 186 -1.39 21.03 5.87
CA GLU A 186 -1.50 22.17 6.77
C GLU A 186 -2.72 23.05 6.45
N ASP A 187 -3.01 23.29 5.17
CA ASP A 187 -4.19 24.03 4.73
C ASP A 187 -5.48 23.28 5.09
N MET A 188 -5.49 21.95 4.98
CA MET A 188 -6.63 21.12 5.42
C MET A 188 -6.84 21.22 6.93
N LEU A 189 -5.79 21.07 7.72
CA LEU A 189 -5.83 21.21 9.18
C LEU A 189 -6.31 22.62 9.59
N ALA A 190 -5.86 23.67 8.91
CA ALA A 190 -6.29 25.05 9.16
C ALA A 190 -7.79 25.27 8.85
N ARG A 191 -8.37 24.50 7.93
CA ARG A 191 -9.81 24.47 7.66
C ARG A 191 -10.60 23.64 8.69
N GLY A 192 -9.94 22.95 9.61
CA GLY A 192 -10.58 22.07 10.60
C GLY A 192 -10.75 20.62 10.15
N VAL A 193 -10.18 20.24 9.01
CA VAL A 193 -10.16 18.84 8.55
C VAL A 193 -9.21 18.05 9.43
N ARG A 194 -9.66 16.95 9.99
CA ARG A 194 -8.80 16.02 10.75
C ARG A 194 -7.90 15.25 9.78
N VAL A 195 -6.60 15.29 9.98
CA VAL A 195 -5.62 14.55 9.15
C VAL A 195 -4.93 13.50 10.01
N VAL A 196 -5.11 12.25 9.64
CA VAL A 196 -4.52 11.08 10.33
C VAL A 196 -3.63 10.33 9.34
N ILE A 197 -2.40 10.06 9.74
CA ILE A 197 -1.40 9.40 8.89
C ILE A 197 -0.88 8.16 9.60
N VAL A 198 -0.95 7.03 8.89
CA VAL A 198 -0.51 5.71 9.38
C VAL A 198 0.65 5.22 8.51
N PRO A 199 1.91 5.55 8.87
CA PRO A 199 3.10 5.07 8.18
C PRO A 199 3.76 3.92 8.94
N ASN A 200 4.82 3.36 8.37
CA ASN A 200 5.73 2.48 9.08
C ASN A 200 6.57 3.23 10.12
N SER A 201 6.81 2.62 11.29
CA SER A 201 7.85 3.05 12.23
C SER A 201 9.26 2.84 11.64
N LEU A 202 10.29 3.38 12.27
CA LEU A 202 11.68 3.11 11.88
C LEU A 202 12.01 1.61 11.96
N ALA A 203 11.46 0.90 12.93
CA ALA A 203 11.68 -0.54 13.05
C ALA A 203 10.97 -1.32 11.96
N SER A 204 9.75 -0.94 11.61
CA SER A 204 8.89 -1.63 10.63
C SER A 204 9.27 -1.35 9.17
N THR A 205 9.94 -0.24 8.86
CA THR A 205 10.33 0.09 7.48
C THR A 205 11.63 -0.60 7.05
N HIS A 206 11.71 -1.07 5.81
CA HIS A 206 12.96 -1.62 5.28
C HIS A 206 13.97 -0.53 4.87
N PRO A 207 13.62 0.49 4.06
CA PRO A 207 14.58 1.51 3.64
C PRO A 207 14.70 2.63 4.67
N VAL A 208 15.77 2.66 5.47
CA VAL A 208 16.04 3.73 6.45
C VAL A 208 16.01 5.13 5.82
N ALA A 209 16.48 5.26 4.57
CA ALA A 209 16.46 6.53 3.84
C ALA A 209 15.03 7.08 3.65
N VAL A 210 14.05 6.22 3.40
CA VAL A 210 12.64 6.62 3.28
C VAL A 210 12.11 7.16 4.62
N HIS A 211 12.42 6.47 5.71
CA HIS A 211 12.04 6.93 7.05
C HIS A 211 12.71 8.26 7.41
N SER A 212 13.96 8.47 7.02
CA SER A 212 14.68 9.74 7.23
C SER A 212 13.98 10.91 6.53
N CYS A 213 13.53 10.69 5.29
CA CYS A 213 12.76 11.70 4.56
C CYS A 213 11.41 11.99 5.22
N TYR A 214 10.71 10.97 5.70
CA TYR A 214 9.47 11.09 6.47
C TYR A 214 9.67 11.89 7.76
N ALA A 215 10.68 11.55 8.55
CA ALA A 215 10.98 12.14 9.85
C ALA A 215 11.14 13.67 9.80
N ARG A 216 11.55 14.24 8.66
CA ARG A 216 11.67 15.70 8.44
C ARG A 216 10.34 16.42 8.50
N TYR A 217 9.24 15.77 8.08
CA TYR A 217 7.91 16.37 8.02
C TYR A 217 7.06 16.06 9.25
N ARG A 218 7.34 14.97 9.95
CA ARG A 218 6.56 14.47 11.08
C ARG A 218 6.32 15.52 12.15
N LYS A 219 7.40 16.15 12.67
CA LYS A 219 7.27 17.16 13.73
C LYS A 219 6.48 18.39 13.26
N ARG A 220 6.73 18.87 12.05
CA ARG A 220 6.04 20.01 11.44
C ARG A 220 4.53 19.76 11.35
N LEU A 221 4.13 18.60 10.86
CA LEU A 221 2.72 18.25 10.71
C LEU A 221 2.04 17.98 12.05
N LEU A 222 2.73 17.37 13.04
CA LEU A 222 2.24 17.25 14.41
C LEU A 222 1.98 18.62 15.04
N GLN A 223 2.85 19.60 14.82
CA GLN A 223 2.67 20.98 15.30
C GLN A 223 1.48 21.68 14.64
N ALA A 224 1.17 21.32 13.40
CA ALA A 224 -0.01 21.79 12.69
C ALA A 224 -1.32 21.08 13.12
N GLY A 225 -1.24 20.01 13.90
CA GLY A 225 -2.38 19.27 14.44
C GLY A 225 -2.67 17.93 13.76
N ALA A 226 -1.80 17.45 12.87
CA ALA A 226 -1.94 16.11 12.30
C ALA A 226 -1.69 15.03 13.35
N GLU A 227 -2.36 13.89 13.20
CA GLU A 227 -2.17 12.70 14.02
C GLU A 227 -1.31 11.67 13.28
N PHE A 228 -0.37 11.05 13.99
CA PHE A 228 0.47 9.98 13.44
C PHE A 228 0.37 8.71 14.27
N TRP A 229 0.20 7.58 13.55
CA TRP A 229 0.18 6.24 14.12
C TRP A 229 1.20 5.37 13.40
N GLU A 230 2.38 5.20 13.97
CA GLU A 230 3.46 4.43 13.36
C GLU A 230 3.33 2.94 13.65
N ILE A 231 3.21 2.11 12.60
CA ILE A 231 3.05 0.66 12.73
C ILE A 231 4.26 0.04 13.44
N ARG A 232 3.98 -0.79 14.44
CA ARG A 232 4.97 -1.53 15.21
C ARG A 232 5.52 -2.70 14.40
N ALA A 233 6.83 -2.92 14.49
CA ALA A 233 7.44 -4.10 13.86
C ALA A 233 6.93 -5.42 14.44
N THR A 234 6.48 -5.40 15.71
CA THR A 234 5.94 -6.55 16.45
C THR A 234 4.40 -6.58 16.47
N ALA A 235 3.74 -5.90 15.53
CA ALA A 235 2.27 -5.83 15.48
C ALA A 235 1.60 -7.22 15.33
N GLY A 236 2.31 -8.20 14.78
CA GLY A 236 1.82 -9.55 14.57
C GLY A 236 2.21 -10.57 15.65
N ASP A 237 2.92 -10.18 16.71
CA ASP A 237 3.45 -11.13 17.70
C ASP A 237 2.38 -11.97 18.40
N ASP A 238 1.17 -11.46 18.52
CA ASP A 238 0.03 -12.11 19.17
C ASP A 238 -0.89 -12.85 18.19
N GLU A 239 -0.62 -12.78 16.90
CA GLU A 239 -1.44 -13.39 15.85
C GLU A 239 -0.81 -14.70 15.37
N ILE A 240 -1.64 -15.72 15.16
CA ILE A 240 -1.28 -16.92 14.40
C ILE A 240 -2.04 -16.82 13.08
N ASN A 241 -1.31 -16.80 11.96
CA ASN A 241 -1.92 -16.74 10.64
C ASN A 241 -2.66 -18.03 10.27
N GLU A 242 -3.40 -18.03 9.17
CA GLU A 242 -4.16 -19.18 8.67
C GLU A 242 -3.28 -20.43 8.42
N TRP A 243 -1.97 -20.25 8.30
CA TRP A 243 -0.98 -21.30 8.09
C TRP A 243 -0.38 -21.87 9.40
N GLY A 244 -0.81 -21.34 10.56
CA GLY A 244 -0.31 -21.77 11.87
C GLY A 244 1.04 -21.18 12.27
N TYR A 245 1.50 -20.13 11.58
CA TYR A 245 2.73 -19.40 11.92
C TYR A 245 2.41 -18.10 12.65
N LYS A 246 3.29 -17.71 13.55
CA LYS A 246 3.33 -16.33 14.02
C LYS A 246 4.05 -15.52 12.95
N PRO A 247 3.43 -14.46 12.40
CA PRO A 247 4.16 -13.57 11.51
C PRO A 247 5.32 -12.96 12.30
N GLY A 248 6.48 -12.90 11.68
CA GLY A 248 7.64 -12.26 12.27
C GLY A 248 7.47 -10.73 12.22
N HIS A 249 8.41 -10.07 11.58
CA HIS A 249 8.41 -8.63 11.43
C HIS A 249 7.27 -8.14 10.52
N VAL A 250 6.36 -7.34 11.06
CA VAL A 250 5.27 -6.74 10.27
C VAL A 250 5.74 -5.44 9.63
N THR A 251 5.46 -5.30 8.35
CA THR A 251 5.70 -4.09 7.56
C THR A 251 4.41 -3.71 6.85
N LEU A 252 3.90 -2.52 7.12
CA LEU A 252 2.80 -1.96 6.35
C LEU A 252 3.20 -1.81 4.89
N HIS A 253 2.38 -2.31 3.98
CA HIS A 253 2.53 -2.07 2.54
C HIS A 253 1.26 -1.53 1.89
N SER A 254 0.16 -1.42 2.63
CA SER A 254 -1.12 -0.88 2.19
C SER A 254 -1.02 0.56 1.71
N LYS A 255 -1.71 0.86 0.62
CA LYS A 255 -1.90 2.21 0.10
C LYS A 255 -3.40 2.46 -0.01
N ALA A 256 -3.94 2.95 1.09
CA ALA A 256 -5.37 3.24 1.20
C ALA A 256 -5.58 4.63 1.82
N THR A 257 -6.66 5.26 1.43
CA THR A 257 -7.08 6.54 2.03
C THR A 257 -8.59 6.55 2.19
N ILE A 258 -9.06 7.05 3.32
CA ILE A 258 -10.48 7.29 3.55
C ILE A 258 -10.69 8.80 3.70
N ILE A 259 -11.60 9.36 2.91
CA ILE A 259 -11.92 10.79 2.90
C ILE A 259 -13.36 10.95 3.34
N ASP A 260 -13.59 11.76 4.36
CA ASP A 260 -14.91 12.14 4.89
C ASP A 260 -15.84 10.94 5.17
N GLN A 261 -15.26 9.77 5.46
CA GLN A 261 -15.94 8.49 5.73
C GLN A 261 -16.77 7.95 4.55
N ASN A 262 -16.76 8.59 3.40
CA ASN A 262 -17.58 8.20 2.25
C ASN A 262 -16.78 7.83 1.01
N THR A 263 -15.57 8.35 0.84
CA THR A 263 -14.69 8.02 -0.28
C THR A 263 -13.55 7.16 0.19
N ILE A 264 -13.39 6.00 -0.44
CA ILE A 264 -12.28 5.08 -0.18
C ILE A 264 -11.39 5.06 -1.42
N PHE A 265 -10.09 5.26 -1.22
CA PHE A 265 -9.07 5.00 -2.21
C PHE A 265 -8.29 3.75 -1.82
N ILE A 266 -8.09 2.83 -2.78
CA ILE A 266 -7.17 1.68 -2.66
C ILE A 266 -6.41 1.55 -3.98
N GLY A 267 -5.07 1.43 -3.91
CA GLY A 267 -4.28 1.33 -5.12
C GLY A 267 -2.80 1.07 -4.90
N SER A 268 -2.00 1.45 -5.87
CA SER A 268 -0.55 1.22 -5.85
C SER A 268 0.27 2.45 -5.40
N LEU A 269 -0.33 3.64 -5.33
CA LEU A 269 0.37 4.90 -5.10
C LEU A 269 0.80 5.08 -3.64
N ASN A 270 2.11 5.17 -3.39
CA ASN A 270 2.64 5.65 -2.13
C ASN A 270 2.66 7.19 -2.10
N PHE A 271 2.54 7.77 -0.90
CA PHE A 271 2.67 9.22 -0.73
C PHE A 271 4.14 9.66 -0.72
N ASP A 272 4.86 9.38 -1.81
CA ASP A 272 6.27 9.73 -1.99
C ASP A 272 6.55 10.27 -3.40
N PRO A 273 7.65 11.03 -3.60
CA PRO A 273 7.97 11.65 -4.88
C PRO A 273 8.17 10.67 -6.02
N ARG A 274 8.59 9.44 -5.73
CA ARG A 274 8.82 8.42 -6.76
C ARG A 274 7.49 7.94 -7.35
N SER A 275 6.52 7.61 -6.49
CA SER A 275 5.18 7.23 -6.92
C SER A 275 4.46 8.38 -7.62
N ILE A 276 4.57 9.59 -7.09
CA ILE A 276 3.88 10.75 -7.65
C ILE A 276 4.45 11.16 -9.01
N LEU A 277 5.79 11.21 -9.16
CA LEU A 277 6.45 11.89 -10.28
C LEU A 277 7.17 10.96 -11.27
N ILE A 278 7.47 9.71 -10.91
CA ILE A 278 8.39 8.85 -11.66
C ILE A 278 7.74 7.56 -12.10
N ASN A 279 7.12 6.84 -11.18
CA ASN A 279 6.42 5.59 -11.49
C ASN A 279 5.06 5.86 -12.10
N SER A 280 4.54 4.91 -12.86
CA SER A 280 3.11 4.89 -13.13
C SER A 280 2.38 4.14 -12.02
N GLU A 281 1.22 4.62 -11.67
CA GLU A 281 0.40 4.12 -10.57
C GLU A 281 -1.04 3.95 -11.03
N MET A 282 -1.80 3.16 -10.29
CA MET A 282 -3.24 2.99 -10.49
C MET A 282 -3.96 2.92 -9.15
N GLY A 283 -5.24 3.29 -9.13
CA GLY A 283 -6.04 3.18 -7.92
C GLY A 283 -7.52 3.37 -8.17
N LEU A 284 -8.27 2.72 -7.33
CA LEU A 284 -9.73 2.73 -7.33
C LEU A 284 -10.25 3.67 -6.27
N PHE A 285 -11.17 4.53 -6.65
CA PHE A 285 -11.99 5.32 -5.75
C PHE A 285 -13.39 4.72 -5.67
N ILE A 286 -13.90 4.53 -4.46
CA ILE A 286 -15.22 3.95 -4.18
C ILE A 286 -16.00 4.96 -3.34
N GLU A 287 -17.18 5.34 -3.80
CA GLU A 287 -18.06 6.28 -3.10
C GLU A 287 -19.13 5.50 -2.32
N SER A 288 -18.88 5.29 -1.02
CA SER A 288 -19.79 4.52 -0.16
C SER A 288 -19.61 4.92 1.30
N GLU A 289 -20.56 5.65 1.85
CA GLU A 289 -20.56 6.00 3.27
C GLU A 289 -20.55 4.75 4.18
N VAL A 290 -21.36 3.74 3.83
CA VAL A 290 -21.43 2.51 4.62
C VAL A 290 -20.07 1.77 4.65
N THR A 291 -19.42 1.62 3.49
CA THR A 291 -18.13 0.94 3.41
C THR A 291 -17.01 1.80 3.97
N GLY A 292 -17.02 3.10 3.72
CA GLY A 292 -16.03 4.03 4.24
C GLY A 292 -16.06 4.11 5.76
N ALA A 293 -17.26 4.23 6.35
CA ALA A 293 -17.43 4.23 7.79
C ALA A 293 -16.99 2.90 8.42
N ALA A 294 -17.36 1.76 7.81
CA ALA A 294 -16.97 0.43 8.29
C ALA A 294 -15.45 0.22 8.21
N PHE A 295 -14.82 0.59 7.09
CA PHE A 295 -13.36 0.48 6.94
C PHE A 295 -12.63 1.40 7.93
N ARG A 296 -13.10 2.64 8.06
CA ARG A 296 -12.58 3.59 9.06
C ARG A 296 -12.67 3.02 10.48
N GLN A 297 -13.81 2.43 10.84
CA GLN A 297 -14.01 1.83 12.16
C GLN A 297 -12.99 0.72 12.43
N VAL A 298 -12.84 -0.23 11.52
CA VAL A 298 -11.85 -1.32 11.63
C VAL A 298 -10.44 -0.77 11.84
N VAL A 299 -10.04 0.23 11.06
CA VAL A 299 -8.71 0.85 11.21
C VAL A 299 -8.54 1.45 12.60
N TYR A 300 -9.50 2.23 13.10
CA TYR A 300 -9.38 2.86 14.42
C TYR A 300 -9.45 1.88 15.58
N GLU A 301 -10.17 0.78 15.43
CA GLU A 301 -10.18 -0.31 16.43
C GLU A 301 -8.82 -1.02 16.50
N ASP A 302 -8.13 -1.16 15.38
CA ASP A 302 -6.83 -1.83 15.30
C ASP A 302 -5.65 -0.93 15.70
N LEU A 303 -5.67 0.36 15.38
CA LEU A 303 -4.54 1.27 15.60
C LEU A 303 -3.93 1.18 17.01
N PRO A 304 -4.70 1.18 18.11
CA PRO A 304 -4.12 1.07 19.46
C PRO A 304 -3.34 -0.22 19.69
N ARG A 305 -3.72 -1.30 19.00
CA ARG A 305 -3.07 -2.61 19.10
C ARG A 305 -1.81 -2.71 18.25
N VAL A 306 -1.83 -2.13 17.05
CA VAL A 306 -0.79 -2.37 16.03
C VAL A 306 0.21 -1.22 15.88
N ALA A 307 -0.04 -0.05 16.47
CA ALA A 307 0.75 1.14 16.20
C ALA A 307 1.12 1.91 17.47
N TYR A 308 2.18 2.73 17.38
CA TYR A 308 2.48 3.79 18.33
C TYR A 308 1.78 5.07 17.90
N GLN A 309 1.05 5.71 18.80
CA GLN A 309 0.63 7.09 18.59
C GLN A 309 1.82 8.02 18.83
N VAL A 310 2.17 8.81 17.81
CA VAL A 310 3.28 9.77 17.94
C VAL A 310 2.74 11.12 18.40
N LYS A 311 3.30 11.65 19.48
CA LYS A 311 2.88 12.91 20.11
C LYS A 311 4.08 13.84 20.31
N LEU A 312 3.79 15.11 20.57
CA LEU A 312 4.75 16.05 21.12
C LEU A 312 4.47 16.23 22.62
N ASP A 313 5.52 16.22 23.43
CA ASP A 313 5.43 16.63 24.84
C ASP A 313 5.44 18.17 24.98
N ASP A 314 5.34 18.65 26.22
CA ASP A 314 5.30 20.08 26.53
C ASP A 314 6.57 20.85 26.08
N ASP A 315 7.69 20.15 25.95
CA ASP A 315 8.95 20.69 25.40
C ASP A 315 9.00 20.62 23.85
N GLY A 316 7.96 20.10 23.20
CA GLY A 316 7.91 19.88 21.75
C GLY A 316 8.84 18.75 21.26
N LYS A 317 9.14 17.78 22.11
CA LYS A 317 9.90 16.56 21.78
C LYS A 317 8.97 15.43 21.41
N LEU A 318 9.39 14.59 20.48
CA LEU A 318 8.62 13.43 20.06
C LEU A 318 8.51 12.36 21.15
N ARG A 319 7.32 11.78 21.27
CA ARG A 319 7.00 10.64 22.13
C ARG A 319 6.20 9.63 21.32
N TRP A 320 6.51 8.37 21.51
CA TRP A 320 5.77 7.24 20.94
C TRP A 320 5.01 6.57 22.08
N VAL A 321 3.71 6.66 22.03
CA VAL A 321 2.81 6.12 23.07
C VAL A 321 2.16 4.85 22.54
N TYR A 322 2.34 3.75 23.25
CA TYR A 322 1.61 2.52 23.03
C TYR A 322 0.77 2.26 24.28
N ASP A 323 -0.53 2.13 24.09
CA ASP A 323 -1.49 1.94 25.18
C ASP A 323 -2.56 0.95 24.73
N HIS A 324 -2.38 -0.32 25.07
CA HIS A 324 -3.31 -1.39 24.71
C HIS A 324 -3.30 -2.51 25.77
N GLY A 325 -4.49 -2.91 26.21
CA GLY A 325 -4.67 -3.91 27.25
C GLY A 325 -4.04 -3.47 28.59
N GLU A 326 -3.17 -4.30 29.15
CA GLU A 326 -2.43 -3.99 30.40
C GLU A 326 -1.08 -3.27 30.13
N VAL A 327 -0.73 -3.05 28.87
CA VAL A 327 0.55 -2.47 28.47
C VAL A 327 0.39 -1.00 28.11
N SER A 328 1.03 -0.13 28.88
CA SER A 328 1.13 1.30 28.59
C SER A 328 2.60 1.72 28.64
N VAL A 329 3.15 2.13 27.49
CA VAL A 329 4.56 2.47 27.32
C VAL A 329 4.69 3.79 26.57
N THR A 330 5.56 4.67 27.07
CA THR A 330 5.96 5.89 26.37
C THR A 330 7.45 5.86 26.09
N GLU A 331 7.80 5.83 24.82
CA GLU A 331 9.18 5.83 24.36
C GLU A 331 9.64 7.25 23.98
N HIS A 332 10.89 7.56 24.32
CA HIS A 332 11.51 8.86 24.07
C HIS A 332 12.42 8.88 22.84
N LYS A 333 12.53 7.76 22.14
CA LYS A 333 13.32 7.55 20.93
C LYS A 333 12.56 6.59 20.04
N GLU A 334 12.91 6.55 18.74
CA GLU A 334 12.34 5.60 17.78
C GLU A 334 12.27 4.19 18.37
N PRO A 335 11.04 3.65 18.63
CA PRO A 335 10.88 2.36 19.31
C PRO A 335 11.42 1.19 18.49
N GLN A 336 11.74 0.08 19.17
CA GLN A 336 12.15 -1.19 18.52
C GLN A 336 13.30 -1.05 17.51
N SER A 337 14.03 0.07 17.54
CA SER A 337 15.10 0.35 16.59
C SER A 337 16.48 0.34 17.26
N SER A 338 17.50 -0.17 16.56
CA SER A 338 18.87 -0.15 17.05
C SER A 338 19.44 1.27 17.05
N TRP A 339 20.48 1.50 17.89
CA TRP A 339 21.22 2.76 17.86
C TRP A 339 21.75 3.08 16.45
N TRP A 340 22.20 2.07 15.72
CA TRP A 340 22.75 2.25 14.37
C TRP A 340 21.68 2.72 13.37
N ARG A 341 20.47 2.16 13.42
CA ARG A 341 19.36 2.61 12.55
C ARG A 341 18.99 4.07 12.86
N ARG A 342 18.91 4.44 14.13
CA ARG A 342 18.64 5.84 14.54
C ARG A 342 19.74 6.81 14.09
N PHE A 343 21.00 6.38 14.16
CA PHE A 343 22.14 7.17 13.64
C PHE A 343 22.01 7.39 12.13
N GLN A 344 21.69 6.36 11.38
CA GLN A 344 21.50 6.46 9.92
C GLN A 344 20.38 7.46 9.57
N VAL A 345 19.29 7.53 10.30
CA VAL A 345 18.21 8.53 10.08
C VAL A 345 18.74 9.97 10.19
N GLY A 346 19.69 10.22 11.08
CA GLY A 346 20.29 11.54 11.25
C GLY A 346 21.33 11.92 10.17
N VAL A 347 21.81 10.93 9.39
CA VAL A 347 22.81 11.13 8.33
C VAL A 347 22.16 11.39 6.97
N TYR A 348 20.99 10.82 6.71
CA TYR A 348 20.20 11.03 5.47
C TYR A 348 19.27 12.24 5.61
#